data_0372a4b5d743a65df73c53adc28f7a09
#
_entry.id   0372a4b5d743a65df73c53adc28f7a09
#
_cell.length_a   1.000
_cell.length_b   1.000
_cell.length_c   1.000
_cell.angle_alpha   90.00
_cell.angle_beta   90.00
_cell.angle_gamma   90.00
#
_symmetry.space_group_name_H-M   'P 1'
#
loop_
_entity.id
_entity.type
_entity.pdbx_description
1 polymer ?
#
loop_
_entity_poly.entity_id
_entity_poly.type
_entity_poly.pdbx_seq_one_letter_code
_entity_poly.pdbx_strand_id
1 'polypeptide(L)'
;MNKDTVSVVCTSFNRPDLLETTLRTFHKYNTYPIEDFIVIDDSGEYGCNEHLGNLYPTIGFRYNPERIGQIRSIDEAYEQIDSRYVFHLEEDWEFYKGGFIEDSLAILKSNPTVQQVWIRAEGDTNGHPHYDSVRTGEDNITEYYIVRKNHNRKWHGFSFNPGLRRMGDYFQHGPYN
;
A
#
# COMPACT_ATOMS: atom_id res chain seq x y z
N MET A 1 -8.34 21.92 -10.48
CA MET A 1 -7.36 20.84 -10.69
C MET A 1 -7.84 19.65 -9.89
N ASN A 2 -8.10 18.52 -10.53
CA ASN A 2 -8.49 17.30 -9.80
C ASN A 2 -7.26 16.85 -9.02
N LYS A 3 -7.29 17.02 -7.70
CA LYS A 3 -6.20 16.63 -6.81
C LYS A 3 -6.17 15.09 -6.80
N ASP A 4 -4.99 14.50 -6.96
CA ASP A 4 -4.82 13.05 -6.84
C ASP A 4 -4.93 12.68 -5.36
N THR A 5 -6.12 12.30 -4.94
CA THR A 5 -6.39 11.89 -3.54
C THR A 5 -5.82 10.50 -3.28
N VAL A 6 -5.15 10.35 -2.14
CA VAL A 6 -4.53 9.10 -1.70
C VAL A 6 -5.01 8.78 -0.29
N SER A 7 -5.56 7.59 -0.09
CA SER A 7 -5.79 7.01 1.24
C SER A 7 -4.77 5.90 1.52
N VAL A 8 -4.52 5.64 2.78
CA VAL A 8 -3.64 4.55 3.24
C VAL A 8 -4.50 3.47 3.90
N VAL A 9 -4.29 2.23 3.51
CA VAL A 9 -4.83 1.06 4.20
C VAL A 9 -3.69 0.17 4.67
N CYS A 10 -3.60 -0.03 5.98
CA CYS A 10 -2.64 -0.91 6.62
C CYS A 10 -3.34 -2.13 7.19
N THR A 11 -2.96 -3.33 6.76
CA THR A 11 -3.41 -4.57 7.39
C THR A 11 -2.50 -4.94 8.55
N SER A 12 -3.08 -5.45 9.63
CA SER A 12 -2.38 -5.86 10.84
C SER A 12 -2.96 -7.16 11.40
N PHE A 13 -2.09 -7.94 12.04
CA PHE A 13 -2.50 -9.17 12.72
C PHE A 13 -1.65 -9.40 13.98
N ASN A 14 -2.15 -8.93 15.14
CA ASN A 14 -1.57 -9.20 16.46
C ASN A 14 -0.05 -8.94 16.57
N ARG A 15 0.44 -7.87 15.94
CA ARG A 15 1.85 -7.44 15.98
C ARG A 15 1.98 -5.93 16.27
N PRO A 16 1.51 -5.44 17.45
CA PRO A 16 1.45 -4.01 17.73
C PRO A 16 2.81 -3.31 17.67
N ASP A 17 3.90 -3.97 18.08
CA ASP A 17 5.25 -3.39 18.08
C ASP A 17 5.75 -3.12 16.65
N LEU A 18 5.46 -4.03 15.71
CA LEU A 18 5.78 -3.86 14.31
C LEU A 18 4.92 -2.76 13.69
N LEU A 19 3.62 -2.78 13.98
CA LEU A 19 2.70 -1.75 13.52
C LEU A 19 3.13 -0.35 14.02
N GLU A 20 3.52 -0.22 15.28
CA GLU A 20 4.03 1.05 15.82
C GLU A 20 5.25 1.54 15.03
N THR A 21 6.20 0.65 14.75
CA THR A 21 7.39 0.98 13.93
C THR A 21 6.99 1.45 12.53
N THR A 22 6.05 0.74 11.90
CA THR A 22 5.53 1.07 10.57
C THR A 22 4.87 2.44 10.57
N LEU A 23 3.94 2.70 11.49
CA LEU A 23 3.23 3.98 11.59
C LEU A 23 4.18 5.13 11.88
N ARG A 24 5.08 4.97 12.82
CA ARG A 24 6.09 5.96 13.20
C ARG A 24 6.99 6.33 12.02
N THR A 25 7.48 5.34 11.28
CA THR A 25 8.37 5.59 10.14
C THR A 25 7.60 6.10 8.93
N PHE A 26 6.38 5.63 8.68
CA PHE A 26 5.51 6.20 7.66
C PHE A 26 5.30 7.70 7.91
N HIS A 27 4.85 8.11 9.08
CA HIS A 27 4.62 9.53 9.41
C HIS A 27 5.89 10.37 9.32
N LYS A 28 7.04 9.81 9.69
CA LYS A 28 8.32 10.51 9.59
C LYS A 28 8.73 10.81 8.15
N TYR A 29 8.46 9.91 7.23
CA TYR A 29 8.96 9.99 5.86
C TYR A 29 7.90 10.31 4.80
N ASN A 30 6.62 10.23 5.15
CA ASN A 30 5.55 10.62 4.21
C ASN A 30 5.53 12.14 4.04
N THR A 31 5.59 12.58 2.78
CA THR A 31 5.54 13.99 2.36
C THR A 31 4.25 14.33 1.61
N TYR A 32 3.46 13.32 1.25
CA TYR A 32 2.22 13.49 0.51
C TYR A 32 1.01 13.63 1.45
N PRO A 33 0.05 14.52 1.15
CA PRO A 33 -1.17 14.62 1.95
C PRO A 33 -2.03 13.35 1.81
N ILE A 34 -2.44 12.78 2.95
CA ILE A 34 -3.29 11.59 3.02
C ILE A 34 -4.72 12.03 3.33
N GLU A 35 -5.68 11.54 2.55
CA GLU A 35 -7.10 11.80 2.73
C GLU A 35 -7.65 11.02 3.94
N ASP A 36 -7.46 9.69 3.91
CA ASP A 36 -7.83 8.77 5.00
C ASP A 36 -6.68 7.82 5.29
N PHE A 37 -6.51 7.48 6.56
CA PHE A 37 -5.61 6.40 6.97
C PHE A 37 -6.39 5.39 7.80
N ILE A 38 -6.52 4.16 7.31
CA ILE A 38 -7.24 3.06 7.97
C ILE A 38 -6.22 1.96 8.32
N VAL A 39 -6.21 1.56 9.58
CA VAL A 39 -5.58 0.32 10.05
C VAL A 39 -6.70 -0.70 10.30
N ILE A 40 -6.65 -1.85 9.63
CA ILE A 40 -7.58 -2.95 9.88
C ILE A 40 -6.83 -4.11 10.54
N ASP A 41 -7.22 -4.45 11.76
CA ASP A 41 -6.63 -5.54 12.54
C ASP A 41 -7.53 -6.77 12.50
N ASP A 42 -6.97 -7.88 12.02
CA ASP A 42 -7.66 -9.16 11.83
C ASP A 42 -7.35 -10.17 12.96
N SER A 43 -6.90 -9.69 14.12
CA SER A 43 -6.53 -10.57 15.26
C SER A 43 -7.73 -11.24 15.93
N GLY A 44 -8.93 -10.67 15.80
CA GLY A 44 -10.11 -11.07 16.57
C GLY A 44 -10.07 -10.56 18.03
N GLU A 45 -9.08 -9.73 18.38
CA GLU A 45 -8.88 -9.19 19.73
C GLU A 45 -9.07 -7.66 19.71
N TYR A 46 -10.21 -7.22 20.17
CA TYR A 46 -10.47 -5.79 20.33
C TYR A 46 -9.49 -5.18 21.32
N GLY A 47 -8.87 -4.07 20.95
CA GLY A 47 -7.99 -3.29 21.83
C GLY A 47 -6.51 -3.69 21.80
N CYS A 48 -6.08 -4.70 21.02
CA CYS A 48 -4.65 -5.04 20.91
C CYS A 48 -3.78 -3.85 20.46
N ASN A 49 -4.34 -2.94 19.68
CA ASN A 49 -3.70 -1.72 19.20
C ASN A 49 -4.27 -0.42 19.81
N GLU A 50 -5.01 -0.48 20.93
CA GLU A 50 -5.69 0.67 21.52
C GLU A 50 -4.73 1.82 21.86
N HIS A 51 -3.54 1.49 22.36
CA HIS A 51 -2.51 2.49 22.66
C HIS A 51 -2.04 3.25 21.41
N LEU A 52 -2.01 2.60 20.25
CA LEU A 52 -1.66 3.24 18.97
C LEU A 52 -2.76 4.21 18.50
N GLY A 53 -4.03 3.88 18.74
CA GLY A 53 -5.14 4.81 18.50
C GLY A 53 -5.01 6.11 19.28
N ASN A 54 -4.48 6.07 20.51
CA ASN A 54 -4.19 7.26 21.30
C ASN A 54 -2.99 8.05 20.78
N LEU A 55 -1.96 7.38 20.27
CA LEU A 55 -0.77 8.01 19.67
C LEU A 55 -1.04 8.63 18.29
N TYR A 56 -1.94 8.04 17.53
CA TYR A 56 -2.25 8.42 16.15
C TYR A 56 -3.75 8.71 15.97
N PRO A 57 -4.29 9.78 16.56
CA PRO A 57 -5.73 10.05 16.60
C PRO A 57 -6.36 10.35 15.23
N THR A 58 -5.56 10.58 14.22
CA THR A 58 -6.03 10.78 12.83
C THR A 58 -6.14 9.47 12.04
N ILE A 59 -5.72 8.35 12.59
CA ILE A 59 -5.82 7.03 11.98
C ILE A 59 -7.12 6.37 12.45
N GLY A 60 -7.91 5.88 11.51
CA GLY A 60 -9.08 5.05 11.78
C GLY A 60 -8.68 3.60 12.06
N PHE A 61 -8.69 3.19 13.31
CA PHE A 61 -8.48 1.79 13.67
C PHE A 61 -9.79 1.00 13.55
N ARG A 62 -9.73 -0.14 12.86
CA ARG A 62 -10.81 -1.11 12.70
C ARG A 62 -10.35 -2.46 13.23
N TYR A 63 -11.25 -3.15 13.92
CA TYR A 63 -10.98 -4.46 14.48
C TYR A 63 -12.03 -5.44 13.96
N ASN A 64 -11.58 -6.53 13.37
CA ASN A 64 -12.48 -7.61 13.03
C ASN A 64 -12.84 -8.37 14.31
N PRO A 65 -14.12 -8.60 14.58
CA PRO A 65 -14.54 -9.31 15.82
C PRO A 65 -14.12 -10.77 15.82
N GLU A 66 -13.83 -11.31 14.67
CA GLU A 66 -13.25 -12.64 14.44
C GLU A 66 -12.28 -12.57 13.26
N ARG A 67 -11.37 -13.51 13.20
CA ARG A 67 -10.41 -13.58 12.09
C ARG A 67 -11.11 -13.94 10.79
N ILE A 68 -11.12 -13.01 9.84
CA ILE A 68 -11.72 -13.20 8.51
C ILE A 68 -10.70 -13.41 7.39
N GLY A 69 -9.41 -13.17 7.67
CA GLY A 69 -8.29 -13.30 6.73
C GLY A 69 -7.94 -12.01 6.01
N GLN A 70 -6.65 -11.88 5.66
CA GLN A 70 -6.09 -10.67 5.08
C GLN A 70 -6.87 -10.15 3.86
N ILE A 71 -7.26 -11.03 2.94
CA ILE A 71 -7.93 -10.65 1.68
C ILE A 71 -9.27 -9.98 1.95
N ARG A 72 -10.10 -10.58 2.81
CA ARG A 72 -11.39 -9.99 3.20
C ARG A 72 -11.22 -8.67 3.95
N SER A 73 -10.24 -8.61 4.85
CA SER A 73 -9.91 -7.37 5.57
C SER A 73 -9.52 -6.24 4.61
N ILE A 74 -8.78 -6.56 3.54
CA ILE A 74 -8.44 -5.59 2.49
C ILE A 74 -9.71 -5.11 1.77
N ASP A 75 -10.57 -6.02 1.35
CA ASP A 75 -11.79 -5.68 0.63
C ASP A 75 -12.71 -4.79 1.49
N GLU A 76 -12.92 -5.16 2.76
CA GLU A 76 -13.72 -4.34 3.70
C GLU A 76 -13.14 -2.94 3.94
N ALA A 77 -11.81 -2.81 3.95
CA ALA A 77 -11.17 -1.51 4.08
C ALA A 77 -11.27 -0.69 2.79
N TYR A 78 -11.08 -1.32 1.63
CA TYR A 78 -11.14 -0.64 0.34
C TYR A 78 -12.54 -0.15 -0.01
N GLU A 79 -13.60 -0.83 0.41
CA GLU A 79 -14.98 -0.39 0.25
C GLU A 79 -15.30 0.94 0.98
N GLN A 80 -14.48 1.33 1.96
CA GLN A 80 -14.63 2.56 2.72
C GLN A 80 -13.87 3.75 2.14
N ILE A 81 -13.14 3.57 1.03
CA ILE A 81 -12.25 4.56 0.46
C ILE A 81 -12.88 5.25 -0.74
N ASP A 82 -12.94 6.58 -0.68
CA ASP A 82 -13.39 7.44 -1.78
C ASP A 82 -12.23 8.08 -2.59
N SER A 83 -10.98 7.87 -2.19
CA SER A 83 -9.82 8.43 -2.88
C SER A 83 -9.55 7.73 -4.21
N ARG A 84 -8.84 8.44 -5.13
CA ARG A 84 -8.48 7.89 -6.45
C ARG A 84 -7.42 6.79 -6.37
N TYR A 85 -6.57 6.85 -5.35
CA TYR A 85 -5.47 5.93 -5.13
C TYR A 85 -5.50 5.40 -3.71
N VAL A 86 -5.06 4.18 -3.52
CA VAL A 86 -4.79 3.59 -2.22
C VAL A 86 -3.31 3.20 -2.13
N PHE A 87 -2.67 3.63 -1.06
CA PHE A 87 -1.38 3.12 -0.65
C PHE A 87 -1.62 1.95 0.31
N HIS A 88 -1.45 0.74 -0.22
CA HIS A 88 -1.56 -0.47 0.60
C HIS A 88 -0.29 -0.66 1.42
N LEU A 89 -0.45 -1.03 2.68
CA LEU A 89 0.63 -1.18 3.65
C LEU A 89 0.38 -2.42 4.51
N GLU A 90 1.44 -3.05 4.95
CA GLU A 90 1.44 -4.13 5.94
C GLU A 90 2.15 -3.64 7.21
N GLU A 91 1.88 -4.26 8.37
CA GLU A 91 2.34 -3.78 9.67
C GLU A 91 3.84 -3.99 9.94
N ASP A 92 4.58 -4.67 9.08
CA ASP A 92 5.97 -5.05 9.28
C ASP A 92 6.97 -4.34 8.33
N TRP A 93 6.67 -3.08 7.98
CA TRP A 93 7.51 -2.28 7.11
C TRP A 93 8.15 -1.10 7.85
N GLU A 94 9.39 -0.82 7.51
CA GLU A 94 10.12 0.34 8.02
C GLU A 94 10.53 1.26 6.87
N PHE A 95 9.99 2.49 6.88
CA PHE A 95 10.33 3.52 5.90
C PHE A 95 11.63 4.21 6.29
N TYR A 96 12.48 4.48 5.31
CA TYR A 96 13.76 5.16 5.52
C TYR A 96 13.99 6.35 4.57
N LYS A 97 13.08 6.58 3.61
CA LYS A 97 13.18 7.65 2.60
C LYS A 97 11.79 8.22 2.30
N GLY A 98 11.70 9.53 2.07
CA GLY A 98 10.47 10.19 1.61
C GLY A 98 10.28 10.14 0.09
N GLY A 99 9.16 10.72 -0.38
CA GLY A 99 8.82 10.83 -1.80
C GLY A 99 8.19 9.58 -2.43
N PHE A 100 7.98 8.53 -1.66
CA PHE A 100 7.52 7.23 -2.19
C PHE A 100 6.10 7.26 -2.78
N ILE A 101 5.22 8.13 -2.31
CA ILE A 101 3.87 8.30 -2.88
C ILE A 101 3.95 9.17 -4.14
N GLU A 102 4.70 10.25 -4.13
CA GLU A 102 4.93 11.14 -5.27
C GLU A 102 5.54 10.38 -6.45
N ASP A 103 6.62 9.63 -6.19
CA ASP A 103 7.28 8.79 -7.19
C ASP A 103 6.30 7.76 -7.77
N SER A 104 5.52 7.10 -6.91
CA SER A 104 4.53 6.12 -7.33
C SER A 104 3.42 6.73 -8.19
N LEU A 105 2.95 7.93 -7.85
CA LEU A 105 1.97 8.67 -8.65
C LEU A 105 2.53 9.02 -10.03
N ALA A 106 3.77 9.50 -10.11
CA ALA A 106 4.42 9.81 -11.38
C ALA A 106 4.50 8.58 -12.29
N ILE A 107 4.80 7.40 -11.72
CA ILE A 107 4.84 6.13 -12.45
C ILE A 107 3.45 5.72 -12.94
N LEU A 108 2.44 5.69 -12.06
CA LEU A 108 1.09 5.26 -12.41
C LEU A 108 0.46 6.17 -13.46
N LYS A 109 0.75 7.47 -13.45
CA LYS A 109 0.25 8.42 -14.44
C LYS A 109 0.94 8.24 -15.79
N SER A 110 2.24 7.99 -15.81
CA SER A 110 2.99 7.78 -17.04
C SER A 110 2.59 6.49 -17.78
N ASN A 111 2.08 5.50 -17.06
CA ASN A 111 1.81 4.19 -17.65
C ASN A 111 0.51 3.56 -17.12
N PRO A 112 -0.59 3.65 -17.87
CA PRO A 112 -1.88 3.10 -17.46
C PRO A 112 -1.89 1.55 -17.37
N THR A 113 -0.91 0.86 -17.92
CA THR A 113 -0.81 -0.61 -17.84
C THR A 113 -0.13 -1.10 -16.55
N VAL A 114 0.49 -0.20 -15.78
CA VAL A 114 1.02 -0.52 -14.45
C VAL A 114 -0.13 -0.49 -13.46
N GLN A 115 -0.42 -1.59 -12.81
CA GLN A 115 -1.51 -1.72 -11.83
C GLN A 115 -1.07 -1.30 -10.42
N GLN A 116 0.19 -1.54 -10.07
CA GLN A 116 0.76 -1.19 -8.76
C GLN A 116 2.23 -0.82 -8.87
N VAL A 117 2.69 0.00 -7.94
CA VAL A 117 4.10 0.36 -7.80
C VAL A 117 4.60 -0.19 -6.47
N TRP A 118 5.63 -1.03 -6.51
CA TRP A 118 6.34 -1.47 -5.31
C TRP A 118 7.42 -0.46 -4.93
N ILE A 119 7.48 -0.09 -3.67
CA ILE A 119 8.47 0.86 -3.12
C ILE A 119 9.75 0.15 -2.66
N ARG A 120 10.25 -0.82 -3.44
CA ARG A 120 11.43 -1.61 -3.12
C ARG A 120 12.67 -1.10 -3.86
N ALA A 121 13.84 -1.35 -3.28
CA ALA A 121 15.10 -1.15 -3.99
C ALA A 121 15.20 -2.11 -5.19
N GLU A 122 15.95 -1.71 -6.23
CA GLU A 122 16.14 -2.49 -7.46
C GLU A 122 16.59 -3.94 -7.20
N GLY A 123 17.48 -4.12 -6.23
CA GLY A 123 17.98 -5.46 -5.85
C GLY A 123 17.06 -6.26 -4.93
N ASP A 124 15.97 -5.66 -4.44
CA ASP A 124 15.00 -6.30 -3.54
C ASP A 124 13.64 -6.47 -4.23
N THR A 125 13.55 -7.41 -5.13
CA THR A 125 12.32 -7.71 -5.88
C THR A 125 11.60 -8.97 -5.38
N ASN A 126 11.93 -9.44 -4.18
CA ASN A 126 11.37 -10.66 -3.61
C ASN A 126 11.52 -11.89 -4.55
N GLY A 127 12.67 -11.97 -5.25
CA GLY A 127 12.98 -13.03 -6.21
C GLY A 127 12.28 -12.90 -7.57
N HIS A 128 11.55 -11.83 -7.82
CA HIS A 128 10.92 -11.56 -9.12
C HIS A 128 11.85 -10.70 -9.98
N PRO A 129 12.35 -11.19 -11.13
CA PRO A 129 13.21 -10.40 -12.01
C PRO A 129 12.44 -9.26 -12.67
N HIS A 130 13.10 -8.16 -12.95
CA HIS A 130 12.57 -7.08 -13.78
C HIS A 130 13.15 -7.13 -15.21
N TYR A 131 12.60 -6.31 -16.10
CA TYR A 131 13.19 -6.04 -17.39
C TYR A 131 14.35 -5.05 -17.22
N ASP A 132 15.40 -5.17 -18.04
CA ASP A 132 16.62 -4.35 -17.94
C ASP A 132 16.43 -2.90 -18.38
N SER A 133 15.31 -2.58 -19.04
CA SER A 133 15.01 -1.23 -19.49
C SER A 133 14.44 -0.36 -18.39
N VAL A 134 15.15 0.70 -18.04
CA VAL A 134 14.64 1.78 -17.18
C VAL A 134 13.56 2.54 -17.92
N ARG A 135 12.53 2.94 -17.20
CA ARG A 135 11.46 3.83 -17.65
C ARG A 135 11.39 5.05 -16.75
N THR A 136 10.77 6.10 -17.25
CA THR A 136 10.65 7.37 -16.51
C THR A 136 9.18 7.67 -16.23
N GLY A 137 8.90 8.19 -15.06
CA GLY A 137 7.58 8.67 -14.63
C GLY A 137 7.14 9.93 -15.38
N GLU A 138 5.91 10.40 -15.11
CA GLU A 138 5.34 11.62 -15.72
C GLU A 138 6.16 12.89 -15.39
N ASP A 139 6.85 12.88 -14.24
CA ASP A 139 7.71 13.97 -13.76
C ASP A 139 9.04 14.10 -14.52
N ASN A 140 9.37 13.15 -15.41
CA ASN A 140 10.64 13.00 -16.13
C ASN A 140 11.89 12.84 -15.23
N ILE A 141 11.70 12.46 -13.98
CA ILE A 141 12.76 12.31 -12.97
C ILE A 141 12.72 10.91 -12.34
N THR A 142 11.53 10.45 -11.96
CA THR A 142 11.35 9.17 -11.29
C THR A 142 11.64 8.01 -12.23
N GLU A 143 12.69 7.26 -11.95
CA GLU A 143 13.05 6.06 -12.71
C GLU A 143 12.44 4.81 -12.10
N TYR A 144 12.00 3.87 -12.94
CA TYR A 144 11.45 2.59 -12.50
C TYR A 144 11.71 1.45 -13.47
N TYR A 145 11.62 0.24 -12.94
CA TYR A 145 11.68 -1.01 -13.71
C TYR A 145 10.33 -1.71 -13.71
N ILE A 146 10.04 -2.39 -14.81
CA ILE A 146 8.86 -3.27 -14.88
C ILE A 146 9.26 -4.68 -14.42
N VAL A 147 8.62 -5.16 -13.38
CA VAL A 147 8.80 -6.54 -12.89
C VAL A 147 8.21 -7.53 -13.92
N ARG A 148 8.94 -8.62 -14.20
CA ARG A 148 8.52 -9.64 -15.16
C ARG A 148 7.42 -10.51 -14.57
N LYS A 149 6.21 -10.40 -15.09
CA LYS A 149 5.11 -11.32 -14.76
C LYS A 149 5.32 -12.69 -15.42
N ASN A 150 4.75 -13.72 -14.83
CA ASN A 150 4.77 -15.09 -15.33
C ASN A 150 6.17 -15.73 -15.50
N HIS A 151 7.23 -15.19 -14.91
CA HIS A 151 8.58 -15.75 -15.03
C HIS A 151 8.67 -17.18 -14.48
N ASN A 152 7.86 -17.52 -13.48
CA ASN A 152 7.80 -18.86 -12.87
C ASN A 152 6.51 -19.63 -13.19
N ARG A 153 5.69 -19.15 -14.14
CA ARG A 153 4.38 -19.68 -14.56
C ARG A 153 3.30 -19.72 -13.46
N LYS A 154 3.57 -19.14 -12.28
CA LYS A 154 2.64 -19.14 -11.13
C LYS A 154 2.24 -17.73 -10.70
N TRP A 155 3.14 -16.78 -10.86
CA TRP A 155 2.89 -15.40 -10.44
C TRP A 155 2.46 -14.53 -11.64
N HIS A 156 1.32 -13.88 -11.52
CA HIS A 156 0.70 -13.12 -12.59
C HIS A 156 0.98 -11.62 -12.55
N GLY A 157 1.84 -11.14 -11.65
CA GLY A 157 2.26 -9.75 -11.62
C GLY A 157 1.52 -8.89 -10.59
N PHE A 158 0.78 -9.52 -9.67
CA PHE A 158 0.09 -8.83 -8.57
C PHE A 158 0.52 -9.39 -7.22
N SER A 159 0.64 -8.54 -6.20
CA SER A 159 0.85 -8.92 -4.81
C SER A 159 0.30 -7.87 -3.86
N PHE A 160 0.15 -8.24 -2.59
CA PHE A 160 -0.21 -7.30 -1.52
C PHE A 160 1.01 -6.62 -0.87
N ASN A 161 2.19 -6.75 -1.45
CA ASN A 161 3.33 -5.92 -1.01
C ASN A 161 2.96 -4.43 -0.99
N PRO A 162 3.47 -3.67 -0.03
CA PRO A 162 3.24 -2.25 0.08
C PRO A 162 3.51 -1.48 -1.20
N GLY A 163 2.61 -0.60 -1.53
CA GLY A 163 2.71 0.23 -2.72
C GLY A 163 1.40 0.89 -3.13
N LEU A 164 1.50 1.78 -4.10
CA LEU A 164 0.39 2.57 -4.59
C LEU A 164 -0.38 1.85 -5.72
N ARG A 165 -1.71 1.97 -5.68
CA ARG A 165 -2.65 1.41 -6.66
C ARG A 165 -3.74 2.41 -6.99
N ARG A 166 -4.37 2.27 -8.17
CA ARG A 166 -5.61 3.01 -8.49
C ARG A 166 -6.81 2.28 -7.92
N MET A 167 -7.68 3.00 -7.23
CA MET A 167 -8.97 2.46 -6.79
C MET A 167 -9.88 2.10 -7.97
N GLY A 168 -9.77 2.81 -9.10
CA GLY A 168 -10.48 2.44 -10.33
C GLY A 168 -10.17 1.03 -10.83
N ASP A 169 -8.92 0.57 -10.69
CA ASP A 169 -8.54 -0.80 -11.08
C ASP A 169 -9.17 -1.83 -10.12
N TYR A 170 -9.25 -1.53 -8.83
CA TYR A 170 -9.94 -2.36 -7.84
C TYR A 170 -11.44 -2.48 -8.16
N PHE A 171 -12.13 -1.37 -8.40
CA PHE A 171 -13.56 -1.40 -8.72
C PHE A 171 -13.88 -2.11 -10.05
N GLN A 172 -12.92 -2.15 -10.97
CA GLN A 172 -13.08 -2.86 -12.24
C GLN A 172 -12.87 -4.37 -12.11
N HIS A 173 -11.97 -4.82 -11.22
CA HIS A 173 -11.46 -6.20 -11.17
C HIS A 173 -11.69 -6.92 -9.83
N GLY A 174 -11.93 -6.18 -8.76
CA GLY A 174 -12.21 -6.71 -7.42
C GLY A 174 -13.70 -7.04 -7.19
N PRO A 175 -14.09 -7.45 -5.98
CA PRO A 175 -13.21 -7.71 -4.83
C PRO A 175 -12.23 -8.86 -5.08
N TYR A 176 -11.22 -8.95 -4.21
CA TYR A 176 -10.18 -9.99 -4.32
C TYR A 176 -10.62 -11.34 -3.73
N ASN A 177 -11.71 -11.34 -2.94
CA ASN A 177 -12.26 -12.53 -2.28
C ASN A 177 -13.46 -13.11 -3.04
#